data_45ab914c386d3e8fd1b814672f887150
#
_entry.id   45ab914c386d3e8fd1b814672f887150
#
_cell.length_a   1.000
_cell.length_b   1.000
_cell.length_c   1.000
_cell.angle_alpha   90.00
_cell.angle_beta   90.00
_cell.angle_gamma   90.00
#
_symmetry.space_group_name_H-M   'P 1'
#
loop_
_entity.id
_entity.type
_entity.pdbx_description
1 polymer ?
#
loop_
_entity_poly.entity_id
_entity_poly.type
_entity_poly.pdbx_seq_one_letter_code
_entity_poly.pdbx_strand_id
1 'polypeptide(L)'
;MKKSKLILSAALCFLLLTACISSTTGRAPPERDEGDAAELNYQLGARYYQNANYELARDRLLLSIELNPKNAAAHSTLALTYEALGNIRLATESYEQAARLEPRDFGLQNTYAVFLCNQRDFVAAQKNFDKAASHPENDDAEVTLTNAGVCMVQKPDLAAAEGYFRKALDRKANYPDALLQLCLLKFKQEDYLGSRAFLQRFVVAGKTTAGVLYLGAQIEQKLGDERARTEFVNQLLRDFPTSPEARKVLESG
;
A
#
# COMPACT_ATOMS: atom_id res chain seq x y z
N MET A 1 66.29 -52.74 34.71
CA MET A 1 65.10 -53.14 33.98
C MET A 1 63.85 -52.25 34.18
N LYS A 2 63.86 -51.23 35.06
CA LYS A 2 62.67 -50.35 35.27
C LYS A 2 62.61 -49.10 34.37
N LYS A 3 63.70 -48.66 33.78
CA LYS A 3 63.79 -47.43 32.95
C LYS A 3 63.35 -47.64 31.48
N SER A 4 63.47 -48.85 30.94
CA SER A 4 63.07 -49.13 29.55
C SER A 4 61.54 -49.29 29.36
N LYS A 5 60.78 -49.67 30.40
CA LYS A 5 59.30 -49.75 30.35
C LYS A 5 58.60 -48.41 30.39
N LEU A 6 59.23 -47.39 30.98
CA LEU A 6 58.66 -46.02 31.06
C LEU A 6 58.75 -45.26 29.73
N ILE A 7 59.82 -45.53 28.97
CA ILE A 7 60.05 -44.89 27.65
C ILE A 7 59.11 -45.47 26.60
N LEU A 8 58.79 -46.77 26.68
CA LEU A 8 57.90 -47.42 25.74
C LEU A 8 56.44 -47.00 25.93
N SER A 9 56.05 -46.69 27.22
CA SER A 9 54.70 -46.24 27.52
C SER A 9 54.47 -44.77 27.09
N ALA A 10 55.50 -43.92 27.15
CA ALA A 10 55.43 -42.54 26.70
C ALA A 10 55.36 -42.41 25.20
N ALA A 11 56.05 -43.32 24.45
CA ALA A 11 56.03 -43.32 22.98
C ALA A 11 54.66 -43.80 22.41
N LEU A 12 53.98 -44.67 23.12
CA LEU A 12 52.68 -45.20 22.70
C LEU A 12 51.53 -44.15 22.91
N CYS A 13 51.64 -43.28 23.88
CA CYS A 13 50.67 -42.18 24.09
C CYS A 13 50.78 -41.05 23.05
N PHE A 14 51.99 -40.87 22.44
CA PHE A 14 52.19 -39.83 21.42
C PHE A 14 51.64 -40.22 20.04
N LEU A 15 51.47 -41.54 19.77
CA LEU A 15 50.94 -42.05 18.51
C LEU A 15 49.42 -42.05 18.43
N LEU A 16 48.70 -41.75 19.52
CA LEU A 16 47.23 -41.72 19.52
C LEU A 16 46.63 -40.31 19.35
N LEU A 17 47.46 -39.30 19.24
CA LEU A 17 47.01 -37.89 19.10
C LEU A 17 46.94 -37.40 17.64
N THR A 18 47.26 -38.21 16.66
CA THR A 18 47.25 -37.81 15.22
C THR A 18 46.00 -38.26 14.43
N ALA A 19 44.98 -38.78 15.11
CA ALA A 19 43.82 -39.38 14.43
C ALA A 19 42.53 -38.60 14.58
N CYS A 20 42.58 -37.26 14.52
CA CYS A 20 41.39 -36.41 14.37
C CYS A 20 41.68 -35.16 13.54
N ILE A 21 42.39 -35.30 12.40
CA ILE A 21 42.23 -34.36 11.31
C ILE A 21 41.15 -35.01 10.41
N SER A 22 39.92 -34.80 10.78
CA SER A 22 38.81 -34.93 9.85
C SER A 22 39.03 -33.90 8.76
N SER A 23 39.62 -34.30 7.65
CA SER A 23 39.55 -33.53 6.41
C SER A 23 38.08 -33.55 6.00
N THR A 24 37.30 -32.64 6.57
CA THR A 24 36.12 -32.20 5.86
C THR A 24 36.64 -31.64 4.55
N THR A 25 36.60 -32.46 3.50
CA THR A 25 36.57 -31.98 2.12
C THR A 25 35.33 -31.10 2.09
N GLY A 26 35.48 -29.87 2.56
CA GLY A 26 34.46 -28.85 2.52
C GLY A 26 34.13 -28.65 1.05
N ARG A 27 33.03 -29.23 0.60
CA ARG A 27 32.33 -28.69 -0.54
C ARG A 27 32.23 -27.20 -0.26
N ALA A 28 32.88 -26.37 -1.09
CA ALA A 28 32.76 -24.93 -0.98
C ALA A 28 31.27 -24.62 -0.72
N PRO A 29 30.91 -23.78 0.25
CA PRO A 29 29.52 -23.40 0.41
C PRO A 29 29.03 -23.04 -0.98
N PRO A 30 27.83 -23.50 -1.41
CA PRO A 30 27.30 -23.12 -2.69
C PRO A 30 27.44 -21.59 -2.79
N GLU A 31 28.04 -21.10 -3.87
CA GLU A 31 28.08 -19.67 -4.16
C GLU A 31 26.67 -19.17 -3.90
N ARG A 32 26.53 -18.26 -2.94
CA ARG A 32 25.20 -17.66 -2.69
C ARG A 32 24.86 -16.94 -3.98
N ASP A 33 23.78 -17.38 -4.63
CA ASP A 33 23.23 -16.66 -5.74
C ASP A 33 22.83 -15.27 -5.21
N GLU A 34 23.57 -14.25 -5.63
CA GLU A 34 23.34 -12.86 -5.20
C GLU A 34 21.91 -12.44 -5.58
N GLY A 35 21.35 -12.99 -6.67
CA GLY A 35 19.98 -12.79 -7.10
C GLY A 35 18.98 -13.33 -6.08
N ASP A 36 19.19 -14.56 -5.59
CA ASP A 36 18.34 -15.17 -4.55
C ASP A 36 18.44 -14.39 -3.24
N ALA A 37 19.65 -13.93 -2.88
CA ALA A 37 19.85 -13.12 -1.69
C ALA A 37 19.19 -11.73 -1.80
N ALA A 38 19.25 -11.09 -2.98
CA ALA A 38 18.58 -9.83 -3.26
C ALA A 38 17.05 -9.95 -3.10
N GLU A 39 16.48 -10.97 -3.72
CA GLU A 39 15.04 -11.22 -3.66
C GLU A 39 14.57 -11.53 -2.23
N LEU A 40 15.30 -12.36 -1.49
CA LEU A 40 14.98 -12.65 -0.09
C LEU A 40 14.97 -11.38 0.77
N ASN A 41 15.97 -10.50 0.61
CA ASN A 41 16.03 -9.24 1.35
C ASN A 41 14.90 -8.29 0.93
N TYR A 42 14.51 -8.26 -0.34
CA TYR A 42 13.33 -7.53 -0.79
C TYR A 42 12.06 -8.02 -0.10
N GLN A 43 11.80 -9.34 -0.11
CA GLN A 43 10.62 -9.93 0.53
C GLN A 43 10.58 -9.66 2.04
N LEU A 44 11.71 -9.75 2.72
CA LEU A 44 11.82 -9.42 4.15
C LEU A 44 11.55 -7.92 4.38
N GLY A 45 12.11 -7.05 3.56
CA GLY A 45 11.88 -5.61 3.64
C GLY A 45 10.41 -5.25 3.42
N ALA A 46 9.77 -5.83 2.40
CA ALA A 46 8.35 -5.64 2.12
C ALA A 46 7.47 -6.12 3.29
N ARG A 47 7.80 -7.27 3.89
CA ARG A 47 7.09 -7.77 5.08
C ARG A 47 7.27 -6.87 6.30
N TYR A 48 8.48 -6.36 6.54
CA TYR A 48 8.71 -5.40 7.62
C TYR A 48 7.93 -4.10 7.39
N TYR A 49 7.86 -3.60 6.15
CA TYR A 49 7.03 -2.45 5.80
C TYR A 49 5.55 -2.69 6.12
N GLN A 50 4.99 -3.84 5.70
CA GLN A 50 3.60 -4.22 6.00
C GLN A 50 3.30 -4.29 7.50
N ASN A 51 4.29 -4.66 8.31
CA ASN A 51 4.19 -4.72 9.76
C ASN A 51 4.55 -3.39 10.46
N ALA A 52 4.67 -2.29 9.71
CA ALA A 52 5.06 -0.96 10.19
C ALA A 52 6.43 -0.89 10.88
N ASN A 53 7.32 -1.87 10.66
CA ASN A 53 8.69 -1.88 11.15
C ASN A 53 9.62 -1.20 10.11
N TYR A 54 9.45 0.10 9.94
CA TYR A 54 10.01 0.85 8.81
C TYR A 54 11.56 0.91 8.81
N GLU A 55 12.21 0.96 9.97
CA GLU A 55 13.67 0.94 10.05
C GLU A 55 14.25 -0.40 9.57
N LEU A 56 13.65 -1.53 9.99
CA LEU A 56 14.07 -2.84 9.53
C LEU A 56 13.73 -3.05 8.03
N ALA A 57 12.62 -2.50 7.58
CA ALA A 57 12.26 -2.50 6.16
C ALA A 57 13.33 -1.78 5.34
N ARG A 58 13.70 -0.57 5.72
CA ARG A 58 14.77 0.22 5.08
C ARG A 58 16.05 -0.58 4.97
N ASP A 59 16.53 -1.16 6.07
CA ASP A 59 17.82 -1.85 6.11
C ASP A 59 17.83 -3.08 5.18
N ARG A 60 16.74 -3.84 5.13
CA ARG A 60 16.59 -4.98 4.23
C ARG A 60 16.48 -4.57 2.77
N LEU A 61 15.73 -3.50 2.48
CA LEU A 61 15.57 -3.00 1.13
C LEU A 61 16.86 -2.40 0.58
N LEU A 62 17.64 -1.70 1.40
CA LEU A 62 18.95 -1.22 1.01
C LEU A 62 19.91 -2.37 0.68
N LEU A 63 19.92 -3.44 1.48
CA LEU A 63 20.71 -4.63 1.17
C LEU A 63 20.23 -5.33 -0.12
N SER A 64 18.92 -5.40 -0.35
CA SER A 64 18.37 -5.92 -1.63
C SER A 64 18.87 -5.12 -2.83
N ILE A 65 18.86 -3.78 -2.72
CA ILE A 65 19.30 -2.87 -3.77
C ILE A 65 20.82 -2.93 -3.97
N GLU A 66 21.60 -3.12 -2.90
CA GLU A 66 23.05 -3.34 -3.02
C GLU A 66 23.37 -4.59 -3.83
N LEU A 67 22.63 -5.68 -3.58
CA LEU A 67 22.80 -6.95 -4.31
C LEU A 67 22.21 -6.92 -5.73
N ASN A 68 21.10 -6.21 -5.93
CA ASN A 68 20.45 -6.03 -7.22
C ASN A 68 19.95 -4.58 -7.40
N PRO A 69 20.79 -3.67 -7.91
CA PRO A 69 20.44 -2.26 -8.11
C PRO A 69 19.31 -2.02 -9.13
N LYS A 70 18.94 -3.05 -9.92
CA LYS A 70 17.89 -2.96 -10.93
C LYS A 70 16.52 -3.44 -10.43
N ASN A 71 16.38 -3.80 -9.16
CA ASN A 71 15.11 -4.22 -8.59
C ASN A 71 14.20 -3.00 -8.38
N ALA A 72 13.35 -2.68 -9.35
CA ALA A 72 12.41 -1.56 -9.28
C ALA A 72 11.43 -1.69 -8.11
N ALA A 73 10.99 -2.91 -7.79
CA ALA A 73 10.09 -3.17 -6.66
C ALA A 73 10.75 -2.84 -5.31
N ALA A 74 12.05 -3.17 -5.16
CA ALA A 74 12.80 -2.81 -3.96
C ALA A 74 12.93 -1.28 -3.81
N HIS A 75 13.24 -0.56 -4.90
CA HIS A 75 13.28 0.91 -4.89
C HIS A 75 11.91 1.52 -4.56
N SER A 76 10.82 1.00 -5.13
CA SER A 76 9.46 1.48 -4.86
C SER A 76 9.04 1.24 -3.39
N THR A 77 9.33 0.04 -2.86
CA THR A 77 9.03 -0.25 -1.45
C THR A 77 9.92 0.55 -0.49
N LEU A 78 11.17 0.84 -0.89
CA LEU A 78 12.05 1.73 -0.12
C LEU A 78 11.52 3.17 -0.12
N ALA A 79 10.95 3.63 -1.23
CA ALA A 79 10.31 4.94 -1.31
C ALA A 79 9.13 5.05 -0.32
N LEU A 80 8.22 4.06 -0.32
CA LEU A 80 7.13 3.96 0.66
C LEU A 80 7.65 3.92 2.11
N THR A 81 8.76 3.22 2.33
CA THR A 81 9.38 3.13 3.65
C THR A 81 9.93 4.49 4.09
N TYR A 82 10.61 5.23 3.21
CA TYR A 82 11.08 6.58 3.51
C TYR A 82 9.95 7.57 3.71
N GLU A 83 8.84 7.44 2.96
CA GLU A 83 7.62 8.24 3.19
C GLU A 83 7.08 8.02 4.60
N ALA A 84 6.95 6.76 5.04
CA ALA A 84 6.51 6.41 6.38
C ALA A 84 7.46 6.91 7.49
N LEU A 85 8.78 6.97 7.21
CA LEU A 85 9.80 7.54 8.09
C LEU A 85 9.88 9.08 8.02
N GLY A 86 9.05 9.74 7.19
CA GLY A 86 9.05 11.19 7.01
C GLY A 86 10.23 11.74 6.19
N ASN A 87 11.01 10.88 5.54
CA ASN A 87 12.17 11.28 4.75
C ASN A 87 11.77 11.50 3.27
N ILE A 88 11.09 12.61 3.01
CA ILE A 88 10.47 12.91 1.71
C ILE A 88 11.52 12.99 0.58
N ARG A 89 12.70 13.53 0.84
CA ARG A 89 13.76 13.62 -0.18
C ARG A 89 14.20 12.24 -0.66
N LEU A 90 14.50 11.32 0.26
CA LEU A 90 14.92 9.96 -0.09
C LEU A 90 13.75 9.15 -0.70
N ALA A 91 12.53 9.40 -0.27
CA ALA A 91 11.33 8.83 -0.90
C ALA A 91 11.24 9.23 -2.37
N THR A 92 11.39 10.54 -2.68
CA THR A 92 11.38 11.06 -4.06
C THR A 92 12.46 10.39 -4.91
N GLU A 93 13.70 10.39 -4.44
CA GLU A 93 14.84 9.77 -5.15
C GLU A 93 14.59 8.29 -5.46
N SER A 94 14.02 7.56 -4.50
CA SER A 94 13.71 6.14 -4.65
C SER A 94 12.56 5.88 -5.63
N TYR A 95 11.48 6.69 -5.59
CA TYR A 95 10.40 6.62 -6.58
C TYR A 95 10.89 6.93 -7.99
N GLU A 96 11.70 7.97 -8.16
CA GLU A 96 12.27 8.32 -9.46
C GLU A 96 13.16 7.19 -10.01
N GLN A 97 13.95 6.55 -9.15
CA GLN A 97 14.78 5.42 -9.58
C GLN A 97 13.92 4.22 -9.99
N ALA A 98 12.89 3.88 -9.23
CA ALA A 98 11.94 2.83 -9.59
C ALA A 98 11.27 3.12 -10.94
N ALA A 99 10.79 4.35 -11.14
CA ALA A 99 10.14 4.77 -12.40
C ALA A 99 11.09 4.79 -13.60
N ARG A 100 12.40 5.01 -13.39
CA ARG A 100 13.41 4.88 -14.46
C ARG A 100 13.67 3.43 -14.84
N LEU A 101 13.66 2.51 -13.87
CA LEU A 101 13.90 1.09 -14.09
C LEU A 101 12.72 0.43 -14.80
N GLU A 102 11.50 0.73 -14.37
CA GLU A 102 10.26 0.14 -14.93
C GLU A 102 9.29 1.25 -15.39
N PRO A 103 9.59 1.92 -16.51
CA PRO A 103 8.80 3.07 -16.97
C PRO A 103 7.40 2.69 -17.50
N ARG A 104 7.11 1.39 -17.64
CA ARG A 104 5.81 0.87 -18.09
C ARG A 104 4.99 0.24 -16.96
N ASP A 105 5.54 0.11 -15.77
CA ASP A 105 4.80 -0.40 -14.62
C ASP A 105 3.75 0.63 -14.18
N PHE A 106 2.48 0.34 -14.48
CA PHE A 106 1.36 1.22 -14.14
C PHE A 106 1.06 1.23 -12.64
N GLY A 107 1.33 0.13 -11.91
CA GLY A 107 1.18 0.08 -10.46
C GLY A 107 2.15 1.01 -9.75
N LEU A 108 3.40 0.99 -10.18
CA LEU A 108 4.45 1.87 -9.69
C LEU A 108 4.14 3.33 -10.04
N GLN A 109 3.69 3.62 -11.28
CA GLN A 109 3.28 4.96 -11.69
C GLN A 109 2.12 5.49 -10.86
N ASN A 110 1.11 4.66 -10.57
CA ASN A 110 -0.01 5.02 -9.69
C ASN A 110 0.48 5.33 -8.27
N THR A 111 1.35 4.48 -7.70
CA THR A 111 1.89 4.69 -6.34
C THR A 111 2.71 5.98 -6.26
N TYR A 112 3.57 6.22 -7.23
CA TYR A 112 4.34 7.47 -7.31
C TYR A 112 3.45 8.69 -7.49
N ALA A 113 2.39 8.59 -8.30
CA ALA A 113 1.41 9.66 -8.48
C ALA A 113 0.68 10.02 -7.17
N VAL A 114 0.31 9.03 -6.35
CA VAL A 114 -0.27 9.26 -5.02
C VAL A 114 0.71 10.01 -4.12
N PHE A 115 1.98 9.61 -4.10
CA PHE A 115 3.02 10.31 -3.35
C PHE A 115 3.15 11.77 -3.82
N LEU A 116 3.28 12.02 -5.12
CA LEU A 116 3.37 13.38 -5.68
C LEU A 116 2.15 14.23 -5.31
N CYS A 117 0.96 13.64 -5.33
CA CYS A 117 -0.25 14.31 -4.89
C CYS A 117 -0.18 14.74 -3.41
N ASN A 118 0.29 13.86 -2.53
CA ASN A 118 0.49 14.16 -1.11
C ASN A 118 1.54 15.28 -0.90
N GLN A 119 2.54 15.38 -1.79
CA GLN A 119 3.51 16.48 -1.81
C GLN A 119 2.96 17.75 -2.49
N ARG A 120 1.70 17.75 -2.94
CA ARG A 120 1.04 18.83 -3.68
C ARG A 120 1.63 19.14 -5.06
N ASP A 121 2.46 18.26 -5.61
CA ASP A 121 2.84 18.32 -7.02
C ASP A 121 1.75 17.70 -7.90
N PHE A 122 0.63 18.43 -7.98
CA PHE A 122 -0.57 17.97 -8.70
C PHE A 122 -0.34 17.79 -10.20
N VAL A 123 0.60 18.54 -10.80
CA VAL A 123 0.89 18.43 -12.22
C VAL A 123 1.61 17.13 -12.54
N ALA A 124 2.66 16.83 -11.79
CA ALA A 124 3.39 15.56 -11.95
C ALA A 124 2.51 14.37 -11.54
N ALA A 125 1.71 14.49 -10.48
CA ALA A 125 0.76 13.46 -10.05
C ALA A 125 -0.22 13.12 -11.18
N GLN A 126 -0.89 14.14 -11.75
CA GLN A 126 -1.85 13.95 -12.83
C GLN A 126 -1.23 13.26 -14.04
N LYS A 127 -0.04 13.70 -14.47
CA LYS A 127 0.69 13.08 -15.58
C LYS A 127 0.94 11.58 -15.35
N ASN A 128 1.35 11.19 -14.15
CA ASN A 128 1.60 9.78 -13.82
C ASN A 128 0.30 8.98 -13.70
N PHE A 129 -0.77 9.55 -13.12
CA PHE A 129 -2.09 8.90 -13.11
C PHE A 129 -2.63 8.66 -14.53
N ASP A 130 -2.58 9.69 -15.41
CA ASP A 130 -3.05 9.56 -16.78
C ASP A 130 -2.26 8.50 -17.56
N LYS A 131 -0.94 8.45 -17.36
CA LYS A 131 -0.07 7.45 -17.96
C LYS A 131 -0.43 6.04 -17.47
N ALA A 132 -0.60 5.85 -16.16
CA ALA A 132 -0.97 4.57 -15.58
C ALA A 132 -2.37 4.10 -16.01
N ALA A 133 -3.36 5.00 -15.98
CA ALA A 133 -4.74 4.67 -16.35
C ALA A 133 -4.93 4.38 -17.85
N SER A 134 -4.07 4.95 -18.71
CA SER A 134 -4.13 4.72 -20.16
C SER A 134 -3.35 3.48 -20.61
N HIS A 135 -2.62 2.81 -19.71
CA HIS A 135 -1.85 1.63 -20.07
C HIS A 135 -2.80 0.48 -20.49
N PRO A 136 -2.61 -0.13 -21.67
CA PRO A 136 -3.56 -1.13 -22.20
C PRO A 136 -3.67 -2.39 -21.33
N GLU A 137 -2.62 -2.73 -20.59
CA GLU A 137 -2.57 -3.90 -19.70
C GLU A 137 -3.04 -3.57 -18.26
N ASN A 138 -3.50 -2.34 -18.01
CA ASN A 138 -4.02 -1.98 -16.69
C ASN A 138 -5.49 -2.40 -16.56
N ASP A 139 -5.71 -3.61 -16.09
CA ASP A 139 -7.05 -4.15 -15.84
C ASP A 139 -7.75 -3.47 -14.66
N ASP A 140 -7.00 -2.81 -13.77
CA ASP A 140 -7.51 -2.09 -12.59
C ASP A 140 -7.45 -0.55 -12.78
N ALA A 141 -7.63 -0.08 -14.01
CA ALA A 141 -7.56 1.36 -14.33
C ALA A 141 -8.58 2.20 -13.52
N GLU A 142 -9.71 1.62 -13.09
CA GLU A 142 -10.68 2.28 -12.21
C GLU A 142 -10.08 2.69 -10.86
N VAL A 143 -9.12 1.90 -10.31
CA VAL A 143 -8.40 2.26 -9.08
C VAL A 143 -7.54 3.50 -9.31
N THR A 144 -6.74 3.49 -10.38
CA THR A 144 -5.88 4.63 -10.75
C THR A 144 -6.69 5.90 -10.99
N LEU A 145 -7.79 5.79 -11.74
CA LEU A 145 -8.68 6.91 -12.04
C LEU A 145 -9.34 7.45 -10.76
N THR A 146 -9.70 6.57 -9.83
CA THR A 146 -10.27 7.01 -8.54
C THR A 146 -9.23 7.75 -7.71
N ASN A 147 -7.99 7.27 -7.64
CA ASN A 147 -6.88 7.96 -6.98
C ASN A 147 -6.61 9.34 -7.61
N ALA A 148 -6.64 9.44 -8.94
CA ALA A 148 -6.54 10.71 -9.65
C ALA A 148 -7.66 11.68 -9.26
N GLY A 149 -8.89 11.20 -9.18
CA GLY A 149 -10.04 12.00 -8.73
C GLY A 149 -9.87 12.50 -7.29
N VAL A 150 -9.43 11.64 -6.37
CA VAL A 150 -9.14 12.03 -4.97
C VAL A 150 -8.04 13.10 -4.93
N CYS A 151 -7.02 12.97 -5.76
CA CYS A 151 -5.96 13.98 -5.89
C CYS A 151 -6.52 15.33 -6.36
N MET A 152 -7.44 15.35 -7.33
CA MET A 152 -8.07 16.58 -7.80
C MET A 152 -8.99 17.22 -6.76
N VAL A 153 -9.58 16.44 -5.85
CA VAL A 153 -10.30 16.98 -4.67
C VAL A 153 -9.34 17.73 -3.74
N GLN A 154 -8.10 17.25 -3.57
CA GLN A 154 -7.07 17.93 -2.77
C GLN A 154 -6.57 19.21 -3.44
N LYS A 155 -6.54 19.25 -4.77
CA LYS A 155 -6.20 20.43 -5.59
C LYS A 155 -7.31 21.49 -5.62
N PRO A 156 -8.43 21.34 -5.00
CA PRO A 156 -9.81 21.84 -5.13
C PRO A 156 -10.32 22.01 -6.57
N ASP A 157 -9.95 21.10 -7.47
CA ASP A 157 -10.46 21.03 -8.83
C ASP A 157 -11.60 20.00 -8.91
N LEU A 158 -12.77 20.39 -8.41
CA LEU A 158 -13.92 19.47 -8.27
C LEU A 158 -14.47 19.00 -9.62
N ALA A 159 -14.30 19.78 -10.68
CA ALA A 159 -14.72 19.39 -12.05
C ALA A 159 -13.82 18.29 -12.60
N ALA A 160 -12.50 18.44 -12.45
CA ALA A 160 -11.56 17.38 -12.83
C ALA A 160 -11.76 16.11 -11.99
N ALA A 161 -11.99 16.27 -10.68
CA ALA A 161 -12.28 15.14 -9.78
C ALA A 161 -13.50 14.34 -10.25
N GLU A 162 -14.61 15.01 -10.54
CA GLU A 162 -15.82 14.36 -11.09
C GLU A 162 -15.53 13.63 -12.40
N GLY A 163 -14.75 14.27 -13.30
CA GLY A 163 -14.35 13.67 -14.57
C GLY A 163 -13.59 12.35 -14.37
N TYR A 164 -12.64 12.30 -13.44
CA TYR A 164 -11.90 11.09 -13.14
C TYR A 164 -12.77 9.99 -12.50
N PHE A 165 -13.63 10.33 -11.54
CA PHE A 165 -14.52 9.35 -10.93
C PHE A 165 -15.51 8.76 -11.94
N ARG A 166 -16.02 9.57 -12.89
CA ARG A 166 -16.89 9.08 -13.97
C ARG A 166 -16.14 8.14 -14.91
N LYS A 167 -14.90 8.50 -15.31
CA LYS A 167 -14.04 7.59 -16.10
C LYS A 167 -13.78 6.27 -15.37
N ALA A 168 -13.62 6.27 -14.05
CA ALA A 168 -13.51 5.04 -13.27
C ALA A 168 -14.79 4.18 -13.39
N LEU A 169 -15.98 4.80 -13.33
CA LEU A 169 -17.25 4.10 -13.51
C LEU A 169 -17.49 3.66 -14.97
N ASP A 170 -16.91 4.33 -15.96
CA ASP A 170 -16.94 3.87 -17.35
C ASP A 170 -16.13 2.58 -17.54
N ARG A 171 -15.06 2.41 -16.75
CA ARG A 171 -14.28 1.16 -16.71
C ARG A 171 -15.00 0.05 -15.93
N LYS A 172 -15.57 0.40 -14.77
CA LYS A 172 -16.27 -0.52 -13.88
C LYS A 172 -17.48 0.16 -13.25
N ALA A 173 -18.65 -0.04 -13.88
CA ALA A 173 -19.87 0.68 -13.57
C ALA A 173 -20.29 0.68 -12.10
N ASN A 174 -19.97 -0.39 -11.37
CA ASN A 174 -20.30 -0.54 -9.95
C ASN A 174 -19.07 -0.54 -9.05
N TYR A 175 -18.02 0.23 -9.42
CA TYR A 175 -16.83 0.34 -8.58
C TYR A 175 -17.16 1.14 -7.31
N PRO A 176 -17.12 0.51 -6.11
CA PRO A 176 -17.67 1.14 -4.90
C PRO A 176 -16.96 2.43 -4.52
N ASP A 177 -15.62 2.45 -4.63
CA ASP A 177 -14.85 3.63 -4.21
C ASP A 177 -15.19 4.86 -5.05
N ALA A 178 -15.30 4.71 -6.38
CA ALA A 178 -15.70 5.82 -7.25
C ALA A 178 -17.14 6.28 -6.98
N LEU A 179 -18.06 5.34 -6.69
CA LEU A 179 -19.44 5.66 -6.34
C LEU A 179 -19.50 6.47 -5.04
N LEU A 180 -18.75 6.07 -4.01
CA LEU A 180 -18.71 6.78 -2.74
C LEU A 180 -18.07 8.15 -2.91
N GLN A 181 -16.97 8.27 -3.67
CA GLN A 181 -16.33 9.55 -3.93
C GLN A 181 -17.26 10.52 -4.69
N LEU A 182 -18.04 10.03 -5.67
CA LEU A 182 -19.04 10.85 -6.35
C LEU A 182 -20.18 11.26 -5.43
N CYS A 183 -20.64 10.36 -4.56
CA CYS A 183 -21.64 10.69 -3.54
C CYS A 183 -21.15 11.85 -2.65
N LEU A 184 -19.93 11.74 -2.10
CA LEU A 184 -19.32 12.77 -1.27
C LEU A 184 -19.10 14.08 -2.03
N LEU A 185 -18.66 14.01 -3.27
CA LEU A 185 -18.44 15.17 -4.12
C LEU A 185 -19.75 15.90 -4.40
N LYS A 186 -20.82 15.18 -4.75
CA LYS A 186 -22.16 15.74 -4.98
C LYS A 186 -22.74 16.34 -3.71
N PHE A 187 -22.53 15.70 -2.56
CA PHE A 187 -22.92 16.26 -1.27
C PHE A 187 -22.22 17.60 -0.99
N LYS A 188 -20.92 17.66 -1.23
CA LYS A 188 -20.12 18.90 -1.09
C LYS A 188 -20.56 20.02 -2.04
N GLN A 189 -21.05 19.65 -3.23
CA GLN A 189 -21.61 20.58 -4.22
C GLN A 189 -23.06 20.97 -3.95
N GLU A 190 -23.67 20.48 -2.84
CA GLU A 190 -25.07 20.64 -2.48
C GLU A 190 -26.05 20.03 -3.49
N ASP A 191 -25.55 19.19 -4.42
CA ASP A 191 -26.36 18.36 -5.31
C ASP A 191 -26.82 17.09 -4.56
N TYR A 192 -27.76 17.27 -3.64
CA TYR A 192 -28.21 16.20 -2.75
C TYR A 192 -28.96 15.08 -3.49
N LEU A 193 -29.66 15.41 -4.60
CA LEU A 193 -30.29 14.38 -5.45
C LEU A 193 -29.25 13.52 -6.17
N GLY A 194 -28.21 14.15 -6.72
CA GLY A 194 -27.07 13.44 -7.29
C GLY A 194 -26.34 12.59 -6.26
N SER A 195 -26.14 13.13 -5.04
CA SER A 195 -25.53 12.41 -3.92
C SER A 195 -26.35 11.16 -3.55
N ARG A 196 -27.68 11.28 -3.39
CA ARG A 196 -28.61 10.15 -3.15
C ARG A 196 -28.46 9.07 -4.22
N ALA A 197 -28.44 9.47 -5.49
CA ALA A 197 -28.35 8.51 -6.60
C ALA A 197 -27.06 7.68 -6.55
N PHE A 198 -25.92 8.30 -6.27
CA PHE A 198 -24.66 7.58 -6.12
C PHE A 198 -24.62 6.74 -4.85
N LEU A 199 -25.17 7.21 -3.73
CA LEU A 199 -25.28 6.44 -2.49
C LEU A 199 -26.09 5.16 -2.69
N GLN A 200 -27.22 5.22 -3.37
CA GLN A 200 -28.05 4.05 -3.65
C GLN A 200 -27.26 3.00 -4.45
N ARG A 201 -26.50 3.42 -5.46
CA ARG A 201 -25.62 2.52 -6.22
C ARG A 201 -24.51 1.94 -5.35
N PHE A 202 -23.91 2.76 -4.48
CA PHE A 202 -22.87 2.31 -3.55
C PHE A 202 -23.39 1.25 -2.57
N VAL A 203 -24.59 1.43 -1.99
CA VAL A 203 -25.16 0.45 -1.02
C VAL A 203 -25.35 -0.92 -1.65
N VAL A 204 -25.61 -1.00 -2.95
CA VAL A 204 -25.72 -2.28 -3.68
C VAL A 204 -24.35 -2.90 -3.97
N ALA A 205 -23.34 -2.08 -4.26
CA ALA A 205 -22.02 -2.52 -4.75
C ALA A 205 -20.96 -2.62 -3.64
N GLY A 206 -21.09 -1.82 -2.59
CA GLY A 206 -20.10 -1.63 -1.55
C GLY A 206 -20.50 -2.20 -0.19
N LYS A 207 -19.63 -1.97 0.80
CA LYS A 207 -19.87 -2.38 2.18
C LYS A 207 -20.49 -1.23 2.97
N THR A 208 -21.66 -1.46 3.56
CA THR A 208 -22.30 -0.50 4.47
C THR A 208 -21.47 -0.34 5.75
N THR A 209 -21.18 0.91 6.12
CA THR A 209 -20.47 1.29 7.34
C THR A 209 -21.26 2.35 8.10
N ALA A 210 -20.90 2.62 9.36
CA ALA A 210 -21.54 3.68 10.14
C ALA A 210 -21.47 5.04 9.43
N GLY A 211 -20.33 5.39 8.84
CA GLY A 211 -20.16 6.63 8.08
C GLY A 211 -21.06 6.74 6.85
N VAL A 212 -21.27 5.64 6.13
CA VAL A 212 -22.18 5.58 4.98
C VAL A 212 -23.63 5.79 5.40
N LEU A 213 -24.08 5.13 6.46
CA LEU A 213 -25.45 5.30 6.99
C LEU A 213 -25.67 6.73 7.50
N TYR A 214 -24.69 7.30 8.17
CA TYR A 214 -24.75 8.68 8.63
C TYR A 214 -24.81 9.67 7.46
N LEU A 215 -23.99 9.46 6.43
CA LEU A 215 -24.05 10.24 5.18
C LEU A 215 -25.44 10.15 4.54
N GLY A 216 -26.03 8.95 4.48
CA GLY A 216 -27.40 8.74 4.00
C GLY A 216 -28.42 9.57 4.79
N ALA A 217 -28.35 9.50 6.12
CA ALA A 217 -29.24 10.31 6.97
C ALA A 217 -29.07 11.82 6.73
N GLN A 218 -27.84 12.30 6.52
CA GLN A 218 -27.58 13.71 6.22
C GLN A 218 -28.12 14.12 4.84
N ILE A 219 -27.98 13.28 3.81
CA ILE A 219 -28.51 13.53 2.48
C ILE A 219 -30.04 13.66 2.56
N GLU A 220 -30.72 12.71 3.23
CA GLU A 220 -32.16 12.72 3.34
C GLU A 220 -32.69 13.90 4.17
N GLN A 221 -31.97 14.29 5.21
CA GLN A 221 -32.26 15.51 5.97
C GLN A 221 -32.20 16.76 5.08
N LYS A 222 -31.18 16.87 4.22
CA LYS A 222 -31.04 17.99 3.28
C LYS A 222 -32.12 18.00 2.20
N LEU A 223 -32.66 16.84 1.84
CA LEU A 223 -33.76 16.68 0.89
C LEU A 223 -35.14 16.82 1.53
N GLY A 224 -35.23 16.90 2.87
CA GLY A 224 -36.48 16.96 3.60
C GLY A 224 -37.26 15.65 3.65
N ASP A 225 -36.62 14.51 3.36
CA ASP A 225 -37.24 13.18 3.41
C ASP A 225 -37.02 12.54 4.78
N GLU A 226 -37.85 12.97 5.77
CA GLU A 226 -37.73 12.50 7.15
C GLU A 226 -37.98 10.99 7.31
N ARG A 227 -38.77 10.39 6.42
CA ARG A 227 -38.98 8.93 6.44
C ARG A 227 -37.69 8.19 6.07
N ALA A 228 -37.08 8.53 4.95
CA ALA A 228 -35.84 7.90 4.51
C ALA A 228 -34.68 8.20 5.50
N ARG A 229 -34.63 9.43 6.05
CA ARG A 229 -33.69 9.78 7.13
C ARG A 229 -33.83 8.84 8.33
N THR A 230 -35.06 8.63 8.80
CA THR A 230 -35.34 7.75 9.94
C THR A 230 -34.92 6.31 9.66
N GLU A 231 -35.11 5.81 8.44
CA GLU A 231 -34.66 4.46 8.03
C GLU A 231 -33.13 4.33 8.18
N PHE A 232 -32.35 5.29 7.67
CA PHE A 232 -30.89 5.31 7.83
C PHE A 232 -30.44 5.41 9.30
N VAL A 233 -31.09 6.27 10.09
CA VAL A 233 -30.81 6.43 11.52
C VAL A 233 -31.08 5.14 12.28
N ASN A 234 -32.23 4.51 12.07
CA ASN A 234 -32.57 3.25 12.73
C ASN A 234 -31.60 2.14 12.37
N GLN A 235 -31.17 2.07 11.10
CA GLN A 235 -30.16 1.11 10.69
C GLN A 235 -28.82 1.39 11.36
N LEU A 236 -28.38 2.65 11.41
CA LEU A 236 -27.13 3.06 12.08
C LEU A 236 -27.13 2.66 13.57
N LEU A 237 -28.21 2.96 14.28
CA LEU A 237 -28.33 2.65 15.70
C LEU A 237 -28.41 1.14 15.98
N ARG A 238 -29.01 0.37 15.08
CA ARG A 238 -29.10 -1.09 15.19
C ARG A 238 -27.77 -1.78 14.88
N ASP A 239 -27.13 -1.41 13.76
CA ASP A 239 -25.99 -2.15 13.22
C ASP A 239 -24.64 -1.64 13.79
N PHE A 240 -24.58 -0.37 14.23
CA PHE A 240 -23.39 0.29 14.75
C PHE A 240 -23.65 1.14 16.01
N PRO A 241 -24.28 0.59 17.08
CA PRO A 241 -24.78 1.37 18.23
C PRO A 241 -23.70 2.13 19.01
N THR A 242 -22.44 1.67 18.96
CA THR A 242 -21.32 2.26 19.69
C THR A 242 -20.46 3.20 18.83
N SER A 243 -20.80 3.39 17.56
CA SER A 243 -20.02 4.23 16.63
C SER A 243 -20.09 5.72 17.02
N PRO A 244 -19.08 6.51 16.64
CA PRO A 244 -19.13 7.96 16.79
C PRO A 244 -20.33 8.60 16.06
N GLU A 245 -20.71 8.04 14.91
CA GLU A 245 -21.86 8.50 14.11
C GLU A 245 -23.18 8.27 14.81
N ALA A 246 -23.36 7.13 15.47
CA ALA A 246 -24.56 6.84 16.26
C ALA A 246 -24.70 7.84 17.42
N ARG A 247 -23.61 8.17 18.11
CA ARG A 247 -23.61 9.19 19.17
C ARG A 247 -24.03 10.56 18.64
N LYS A 248 -23.49 11.00 17.50
CA LYS A 248 -23.86 12.29 16.87
C LYS A 248 -25.36 12.38 16.57
N VAL A 249 -25.96 11.29 16.11
CA VAL A 249 -27.41 11.27 15.83
C VAL A 249 -28.23 11.37 17.09
N LEU A 250 -27.84 10.68 18.18
CA LEU A 250 -28.55 10.77 19.48
C LEU A 250 -28.43 12.14 20.16
N GLU A 251 -27.30 12.84 19.93
CA GLU A 251 -27.08 14.19 20.47
C GLU A 251 -27.82 15.29 19.68
N SER A 252 -28.17 15.03 18.42
CA SER A 252 -28.78 16.00 17.51
C SER A 252 -30.31 15.86 17.35
N GLY A 253 -30.90 14.84 17.94
CA GLY A 253 -32.36 14.58 17.94
C GLY A 253 -32.97 14.97 19.25
#